data_4676e22c546d8b546f10eca2ea38de58
#
_entry.id   4676e22c546d8b546f10eca2ea38de58
#
_cell.length_a   1.000
_cell.length_b   1.000
_cell.length_c   1.000
_cell.angle_alpha   90.00
_cell.angle_beta   90.00
_cell.angle_gamma   90.00
#
_symmetry.space_group_name_H-M   'P 1'
#
loop_
_entity.id
_entity.type
_entity.pdbx_description
1 polymer ?
#
loop_
_entity_poly.entity_id
_entity_poly.type
_entity_poly.pdbx_seq_one_letter_code
_entity_poly.pdbx_strand_id
1 'polypeptide(L)'
;MKTLNNIKKIWGAALIGIASFMLLGCQEAAQKGDGLLMTGTSSDRLVKFAIDGFPSAYAVSVTSTSRVESDIQVNLAVDASLVDTYNEEMGTNYYPIPDKSYTFENPEVTISAGQAISSAASLSIADDSEFVPGRVYLILVTIKSATGDLDIIEAGRTIFLKVSRTLRFHAPYVGQASMAYQFLLPDPIPSLPTYTWEVKIYATKFRSSGASGTTRVCSFGGSEASVEGGAIDDGGFKCDQNLLRFGEGTDEPNQLHVTTKQGKMSSNTRFALNTWYAVALVNDGSTLTLYINGEKDNSMTVAPYEYALYGVQIGMPSKGYQSSQLFYGRLSEMRLWTRPLSAREIKANVCGVDPSTNGLVSYWRMNEGEGTTFYDLSPSKRDISYKNGITIDWTYDDTNKCLE
;
A
#
# COMPACT_ATOMS: atom_id res chain seq x y z
N MET A 1 -22.14 56.03 -38.60
CA MET A 1 -20.67 55.91 -38.67
C MET A 1 -20.00 56.62 -37.46
N LYS A 2 -20.43 56.37 -36.24
CA LYS A 2 -19.83 56.96 -35.00
C LYS A 2 -19.72 55.99 -33.84
N THR A 3 -19.88 54.69 -34.06
CA THR A 3 -19.88 53.68 -32.98
C THR A 3 -18.74 52.66 -33.05
N LEU A 4 -17.81 52.79 -34.02
CA LEU A 4 -16.71 51.81 -34.17
C LEU A 4 -15.33 52.29 -33.59
N ASN A 5 -15.22 53.52 -33.14
CA ASN A 5 -13.93 54.06 -32.69
C ASN A 5 -13.70 53.96 -31.16
N ASN A 6 -14.67 53.52 -30.36
CA ASN A 6 -14.52 53.40 -28.94
C ASN A 6 -14.10 51.99 -28.43
N ILE A 7 -14.14 50.97 -29.30
CA ILE A 7 -13.77 49.61 -28.92
C ILE A 7 -12.23 49.35 -29.02
N LYS A 8 -11.53 50.14 -29.84
CA LYS A 8 -10.06 49.97 -30.01
C LYS A 8 -9.21 50.64 -28.93
N LYS A 9 -9.79 51.48 -28.06
CA LYS A 9 -9.06 52.10 -26.94
C LYS A 9 -9.13 51.35 -25.62
N ILE A 10 -10.04 50.39 -25.48
CA ILE A 10 -10.17 49.59 -24.25
C ILE A 10 -9.26 48.34 -24.25
N TRP A 11 -8.87 47.87 -25.43
CA TRP A 11 -8.01 46.67 -25.56
C TRP A 11 -6.50 46.98 -25.47
N GLY A 12 -6.09 48.22 -25.58
CA GLY A 12 -4.71 48.65 -25.46
C GLY A 12 -4.22 48.81 -23.99
N ALA A 13 -5.13 49.03 -23.07
CA ALA A 13 -4.80 49.23 -21.66
C ALA A 13 -4.84 47.92 -20.83
N ALA A 14 -5.51 46.87 -21.30
CA ALA A 14 -5.58 45.59 -20.63
C ALA A 14 -4.37 44.68 -20.92
N LEU A 15 -3.64 44.89 -22.02
CA LEU A 15 -2.47 44.09 -22.38
C LEU A 15 -1.16 44.58 -21.73
N ILE A 16 -1.12 45.83 -21.24
CA ILE A 16 0.07 46.35 -20.52
C ILE A 16 0.04 45.97 -19.05
N GLY A 17 -1.16 45.74 -18.47
CA GLY A 17 -1.33 45.36 -17.06
C GLY A 17 -0.99 43.86 -16.78
N ILE A 18 -1.07 43.00 -17.78
CA ILE A 18 -0.80 41.54 -17.61
C ILE A 18 0.70 41.22 -17.78
N ALA A 19 1.44 42.02 -18.54
CA ALA A 19 2.87 41.82 -18.72
C ALA A 19 3.72 42.28 -17.52
N SER A 20 3.17 43.12 -16.62
CA SER A 20 3.91 43.59 -15.42
C SER A 20 3.72 42.66 -14.20
N PHE A 21 2.79 41.69 -14.24
CA PHE A 21 2.60 40.75 -13.12
C PHE A 21 3.33 39.41 -13.29
N MET A 22 3.93 39.15 -14.49
CA MET A 22 4.71 37.93 -14.73
C MET A 22 6.23 38.09 -14.53
N LEU A 23 6.69 39.25 -14.05
CA LEU A 23 8.11 39.48 -13.80
C LEU A 23 8.50 39.59 -12.32
N LEU A 24 7.56 39.28 -11.41
CA LEU A 24 7.84 39.26 -9.96
C LEU A 24 7.89 37.85 -9.37
N GLY A 25 7.88 36.82 -10.18
CA GLY A 25 7.88 35.41 -9.75
C GLY A 25 9.19 34.63 -9.97
N CYS A 26 10.32 35.28 -10.26
CA CYS A 26 11.60 34.62 -10.40
C CYS A 26 12.76 35.50 -9.93
N GLN A 27 12.78 35.80 -8.64
CA GLN A 27 13.97 36.33 -7.98
C GLN A 27 14.03 35.92 -6.51
N GLU A 28 14.00 34.62 -6.24
CA GLU A 28 14.91 34.07 -5.25
C GLU A 28 16.01 33.36 -6.04
N ALA A 29 16.81 34.16 -6.70
CA ALA A 29 18.10 33.73 -7.19
C ALA A 29 18.92 33.34 -5.97
N ALA A 30 19.26 32.07 -5.89
CA ALA A 30 20.20 31.46 -4.97
C ALA A 30 21.21 32.49 -4.48
N GLN A 31 21.27 32.77 -3.20
CA GLN A 31 22.48 33.27 -2.56
C GLN A 31 23.54 32.21 -2.85
N LYS A 32 24.38 32.48 -3.86
CA LYS A 32 25.62 31.74 -4.10
C LYS A 32 26.60 32.15 -3.02
N GLY A 33 26.36 31.77 -1.79
CA GLY A 33 27.39 31.71 -0.78
C GLY A 33 28.07 30.34 -0.88
N ASP A 34 29.35 30.29 -0.69
CA ASP A 34 30.02 29.02 -0.41
C ASP A 34 29.45 28.43 0.85
N GLY A 35 29.09 27.15 0.83
CA GLY A 35 28.41 26.51 1.96
C GLY A 35 28.44 24.99 1.91
N LEU A 36 27.95 24.40 3.01
CA LEU A 36 27.89 22.96 3.25
C LEU A 36 26.48 22.45 3.06
N LEU A 37 26.33 21.30 2.41
CA LEU A 37 25.07 20.58 2.24
C LEU A 37 25.30 19.06 2.29
N MET A 38 24.27 18.30 2.62
CA MET A 38 24.30 16.84 2.48
C MET A 38 24.51 16.49 1.00
N THR A 39 25.43 15.56 0.74
CA THR A 39 25.73 15.14 -0.64
C THR A 39 24.49 14.59 -1.32
N GLY A 40 24.20 15.07 -2.52
CA GLY A 40 23.04 14.65 -3.33
C GLY A 40 21.78 15.51 -3.16
N THR A 41 21.72 16.40 -2.15
CA THR A 41 20.51 17.21 -1.89
C THR A 41 20.35 18.43 -2.81
N SER A 42 21.30 18.68 -3.69
CA SER A 42 21.24 19.78 -4.66
C SER A 42 20.16 19.60 -5.74
N SER A 43 19.74 18.35 -6.00
CA SER A 43 18.72 18.03 -7.01
C SER A 43 17.44 17.49 -6.37
N ASP A 44 17.54 16.60 -5.41
CA ASP A 44 16.41 16.02 -4.67
C ASP A 44 16.87 15.68 -3.26
N ARG A 45 16.10 16.08 -2.27
CA ARG A 45 16.37 15.75 -0.87
C ARG A 45 15.85 14.37 -0.47
N LEU A 46 14.90 13.81 -1.23
CA LEU A 46 14.32 12.49 -0.96
C LEU A 46 15.04 11.42 -1.78
N VAL A 47 15.75 10.55 -1.10
CA VAL A 47 16.51 9.45 -1.71
C VAL A 47 15.93 8.11 -1.26
N LYS A 48 15.85 7.17 -2.19
CA LYS A 48 15.43 5.81 -1.87
C LYS A 48 16.58 5.04 -1.23
N PHE A 49 16.37 4.56 0.01
CA PHE A 49 17.23 3.57 0.65
C PHE A 49 16.61 2.19 0.47
N ALA A 50 17.05 1.46 -0.56
CA ALA A 50 16.57 0.13 -0.86
C ALA A 50 17.21 -0.92 0.06
N ILE A 51 16.36 -1.75 0.69
CA ILE A 51 16.77 -2.90 1.51
C ILE A 51 16.45 -4.16 0.72
N ASP A 52 17.48 -4.80 0.19
CA ASP A 52 17.36 -6.08 -0.53
C ASP A 52 17.65 -7.30 0.38
N GLY A 53 18.23 -7.07 1.54
CA GLY A 53 18.56 -8.05 2.57
C GLY A 53 19.13 -7.38 3.81
N PHE A 54 19.36 -8.12 4.88
CA PHE A 54 19.90 -7.60 6.13
C PHE A 54 21.29 -8.17 6.44
N PRO A 55 22.21 -7.37 7.00
CA PRO A 55 22.10 -5.93 7.20
C PRO A 55 22.18 -5.14 5.88
N SER A 56 21.53 -3.99 5.83
CA SER A 56 21.64 -3.03 4.73
C SER A 56 22.25 -1.73 5.22
N ALA A 57 23.15 -1.13 4.45
CA ALA A 57 23.83 0.11 4.82
C ALA A 57 23.70 1.19 3.74
N TYR A 58 23.64 2.45 4.18
CA TYR A 58 23.65 3.62 3.34
C TYR A 58 24.73 4.59 3.80
N ALA A 59 25.62 4.99 2.89
CA ALA A 59 26.67 5.94 3.17
C ALA A 59 26.19 7.37 2.95
N VAL A 60 26.34 8.23 3.96
CA VAL A 60 26.04 9.66 3.86
C VAL A 60 27.31 10.48 3.97
N SER A 61 27.41 11.57 3.25
CA SER A 61 28.54 12.50 3.27
C SER A 61 28.05 13.93 3.12
N VAL A 62 28.95 14.86 3.35
CA VAL A 62 28.73 16.31 3.20
C VAL A 62 29.54 16.84 2.04
N THR A 63 28.96 17.73 1.25
CA THR A 63 29.60 18.41 0.15
C THR A 63 29.71 19.91 0.47
N SER A 64 30.87 20.48 0.22
CA SER A 64 31.10 21.93 0.12
C SER A 64 30.94 22.39 -1.33
N THR A 65 30.37 23.55 -1.54
CA THR A 65 30.22 24.17 -2.89
C THR A 65 31.53 24.52 -3.55
N SER A 66 32.62 24.63 -2.76
CA SER A 66 34.00 24.85 -3.22
C SER A 66 34.95 23.92 -2.48
N ARG A 67 36.19 23.79 -2.97
CA ARG A 67 37.26 23.11 -2.25
C ARG A 67 37.62 23.89 -0.99
N VAL A 68 37.71 23.20 0.14
CA VAL A 68 38.02 23.84 1.43
C VAL A 68 39.54 24.08 1.55
N GLU A 69 39.93 25.17 2.19
CA GLU A 69 41.35 25.51 2.40
C GLU A 69 41.97 24.81 3.62
N SER A 70 41.11 24.44 4.61
CA SER A 70 41.50 23.73 5.82
C SER A 70 40.47 22.62 6.09
N ASP A 71 40.84 21.68 6.95
CA ASP A 71 39.95 20.60 7.36
C ASP A 71 38.71 21.17 8.05
N ILE A 72 37.52 20.69 7.61
CA ILE A 72 36.23 21.02 8.20
C ILE A 72 35.64 19.75 8.82
N GLN A 73 35.40 19.78 10.12
CA GLN A 73 34.70 18.72 10.83
C GLN A 73 33.21 19.04 10.83
N VAL A 74 32.39 18.05 10.47
CA VAL A 74 30.94 18.17 10.38
C VAL A 74 30.28 17.09 11.24
N ASN A 75 29.40 17.49 12.14
CA ASN A 75 28.63 16.60 12.97
C ASN A 75 27.27 16.33 12.32
N LEU A 76 26.96 15.06 12.10
CA LEU A 76 25.71 14.58 11.57
C LEU A 76 24.86 13.94 12.67
N ALA A 77 23.55 13.98 12.51
CA ALA A 77 22.64 13.22 13.38
C ALA A 77 21.41 12.79 12.62
N VAL A 78 20.80 11.69 13.06
CA VAL A 78 19.42 11.35 12.68
C VAL A 78 18.48 12.20 13.52
N ASP A 79 17.48 12.82 12.89
CA ASP A 79 16.50 13.68 13.55
C ASP A 79 15.09 13.27 13.19
N ALA A 80 14.52 12.39 14.01
CA ALA A 80 13.17 11.85 13.83
C ALA A 80 12.06 12.92 13.93
N SER A 81 12.33 14.04 14.63
CA SER A 81 11.34 15.12 14.83
C SER A 81 10.97 15.86 13.53
N LEU A 82 11.82 15.75 12.51
CA LEU A 82 11.57 16.38 11.20
C LEU A 82 10.58 15.59 10.32
N VAL A 83 10.19 14.37 10.69
CA VAL A 83 9.28 13.54 9.89
C VAL A 83 7.90 14.18 9.78
N ASP A 84 7.36 14.69 10.88
CA ASP A 84 6.03 15.30 10.91
C ASP A 84 6.01 16.57 10.04
N THR A 85 7.04 17.42 10.15
CA THR A 85 7.18 18.61 9.31
C THR A 85 7.23 18.22 7.82
N TYR A 86 8.00 17.20 7.48
CA TYR A 86 8.07 16.69 6.11
C TYR A 86 6.71 16.19 5.61
N ASN A 87 5.98 15.45 6.45
CA ASN A 87 4.65 14.95 6.10
C ASN A 87 3.66 16.09 5.84
N GLU A 88 3.69 17.14 6.66
CA GLU A 88 2.84 18.32 6.48
C GLU A 88 3.17 19.04 5.16
N GLU A 89 4.44 19.30 4.89
CA GLU A 89 4.89 19.99 3.68
C GLU A 89 4.57 19.22 2.39
N MET A 90 4.77 17.89 2.41
CA MET A 90 4.68 17.05 1.22
C MET A 90 3.33 16.32 1.07
N GLY A 91 2.44 16.44 2.07
CA GLY A 91 1.15 15.74 2.09
C GLY A 91 1.31 14.22 2.14
N THR A 92 2.33 13.73 2.84
CA THR A 92 2.64 12.31 3.01
C THR A 92 2.24 11.81 4.41
N ASN A 93 2.39 10.52 4.66
CA ASN A 93 2.13 9.89 5.96
C ASN A 93 3.25 8.88 6.24
N TYR A 94 4.48 9.37 6.32
CA TYR A 94 5.63 8.56 6.63
C TYR A 94 5.86 8.50 8.15
N TYR A 95 6.56 7.48 8.60
CA TYR A 95 6.88 7.24 10.00
C TYR A 95 8.39 7.37 10.22
N PRO A 96 8.82 7.88 11.37
CA PRO A 96 10.24 7.79 11.72
C PRO A 96 10.64 6.32 11.87
N ILE A 97 11.84 5.97 11.42
CA ILE A 97 12.35 4.62 11.64
C ILE A 97 12.47 4.34 13.16
N PRO A 98 12.10 3.13 13.64
CA PRO A 98 12.29 2.80 15.05
C PRO A 98 13.76 2.85 15.45
N ASP A 99 14.04 3.45 16.60
CA ASP A 99 15.42 3.70 17.08
C ASP A 99 16.28 2.43 17.20
N LYS A 100 15.65 1.29 17.49
CA LYS A 100 16.34 0.01 17.63
C LYS A 100 16.68 -0.67 16.30
N SER A 101 16.07 -0.19 15.20
CA SER A 101 16.20 -0.82 13.88
C SER A 101 17.45 -0.36 13.13
N TYR A 102 18.12 0.70 13.58
CA TYR A 102 19.26 1.23 12.87
C TYR A 102 20.44 1.56 13.81
N THR A 103 21.62 1.60 13.22
CA THR A 103 22.84 2.16 13.83
C THR A 103 23.39 3.25 12.92
N PHE A 104 23.93 4.30 13.52
CA PHE A 104 24.57 5.39 12.77
C PHE A 104 26.01 5.53 13.25
N GLU A 105 26.94 5.01 12.44
CA GLU A 105 28.35 4.94 12.77
C GLU A 105 29.13 6.10 12.16
N ASN A 106 30.13 6.59 12.92
CA ASN A 106 30.99 7.70 12.53
C ASN A 106 30.23 8.95 12.10
N PRO A 107 29.33 9.48 12.96
CA PRO A 107 28.54 10.66 12.63
C PRO A 107 29.37 11.95 12.48
N GLU A 108 30.62 11.95 12.90
CA GLU A 108 31.59 13.01 12.66
C GLU A 108 32.33 12.71 11.36
N VAL A 109 32.15 13.56 10.37
CA VAL A 109 32.81 13.44 9.07
C VAL A 109 33.71 14.65 8.80
N THR A 110 34.78 14.45 8.05
CA THR A 110 35.77 15.52 7.77
C THR A 110 35.88 15.76 6.27
N ILE A 111 35.76 17.02 5.86
CA ILE A 111 36.21 17.48 4.52
C ILE A 111 37.64 17.91 4.70
N SER A 112 38.57 17.16 4.13
CA SER A 112 40.00 17.49 4.19
C SER A 112 40.37 18.65 3.32
N ALA A 113 41.39 19.40 3.70
CA ALA A 113 41.92 20.52 2.93
C ALA A 113 42.17 20.13 1.46
N GLY A 114 41.75 20.98 0.53
CA GLY A 114 41.79 20.74 -0.91
C GLY A 114 40.70 19.84 -1.47
N GLN A 115 39.81 19.29 -0.61
CA GLN A 115 38.66 18.49 -1.02
C GLN A 115 37.35 19.30 -0.96
N ALA A 116 36.29 18.76 -1.57
CA ALA A 116 34.95 19.33 -1.50
C ALA A 116 33.92 18.32 -0.94
N ILE A 117 34.32 17.08 -0.67
CA ILE A 117 33.45 16.03 -0.15
C ILE A 117 34.10 15.43 1.08
N SER A 118 33.33 15.21 2.12
CA SER A 118 33.78 14.61 3.38
C SER A 118 34.03 13.10 3.27
N SER A 119 34.67 12.53 4.31
CA SER A 119 34.50 11.11 4.62
C SER A 119 33.02 10.75 4.75
N ALA A 120 32.68 9.46 4.69
CA ALA A 120 31.31 9.00 4.82
C ALA A 120 31.01 8.50 6.23
N ALA A 121 29.82 8.84 6.74
CA ALA A 121 29.17 8.16 7.85
C ALA A 121 28.32 7.00 7.33
N SER A 122 28.18 5.92 8.11
CA SER A 122 27.42 4.74 7.74
C SER A 122 26.14 4.63 8.55
N LEU A 123 25.00 4.62 7.88
CA LEU A 123 23.70 4.30 8.44
C LEU A 123 23.39 2.84 8.08
N SER A 124 23.21 1.97 9.07
CA SER A 124 22.95 0.54 8.88
C SER A 124 21.64 0.12 9.51
N ILE A 125 20.84 -0.68 8.79
CA ILE A 125 19.63 -1.32 9.28
C ILE A 125 19.92 -2.81 9.41
N ALA A 126 19.83 -3.33 10.66
CA ALA A 126 20.18 -4.70 10.98
C ALA A 126 19.08 -5.70 10.63
N ASP A 127 17.82 -5.33 10.87
CA ASP A 127 16.64 -6.14 10.61
C ASP A 127 15.37 -5.25 10.52
N ASP A 128 14.23 -5.85 10.24
CA ASP A 128 12.94 -5.18 10.18
C ASP A 128 11.92 -5.66 11.23
N SER A 129 12.40 -6.26 12.32
CA SER A 129 11.56 -6.83 13.37
C SER A 129 10.63 -5.79 14.05
N GLU A 130 11.06 -4.53 14.12
CA GLU A 130 10.28 -3.41 14.67
C GLU A 130 9.40 -2.72 13.62
N PHE A 131 9.45 -3.16 12.33
CA PHE A 131 8.70 -2.49 11.27
C PHE A 131 7.26 -2.97 11.26
N VAL A 132 6.35 -2.02 11.32
CA VAL A 132 4.91 -2.29 11.20
C VAL A 132 4.54 -2.42 9.72
N PRO A 133 3.82 -3.48 9.33
CA PRO A 133 3.34 -3.64 7.96
C PRO A 133 2.54 -2.44 7.47
N GLY A 134 2.74 -2.04 6.23
CA GLY A 134 2.04 -0.92 5.59
C GLY A 134 2.53 0.47 6.00
N ARG A 135 3.54 0.57 6.87
CA ARG A 135 4.20 1.84 7.19
C ARG A 135 5.40 2.05 6.29
N VAL A 136 5.50 3.24 5.74
CA VAL A 136 6.69 3.70 5.02
C VAL A 136 7.55 4.52 5.99
N TYR A 137 8.80 4.15 6.11
CA TYR A 137 9.72 4.78 7.05
C TYR A 137 10.64 5.79 6.38
N LEU A 138 10.90 6.91 7.08
CA LEU A 138 11.92 7.90 6.73
C LEU A 138 13.02 7.92 7.78
N ILE A 139 14.25 8.11 7.31
CA ILE A 139 15.42 8.44 8.13
C ILE A 139 15.91 9.79 7.66
N LEU A 140 15.96 10.75 8.55
CA LEU A 140 16.38 12.12 8.24
C LEU A 140 17.77 12.35 8.85
N VAL A 141 18.78 12.41 7.99
CA VAL A 141 20.15 12.72 8.43
C VAL A 141 20.42 14.20 8.15
N THR A 142 20.78 14.93 9.19
CA THR A 142 20.94 16.38 9.15
C THR A 142 22.33 16.80 9.66
N ILE A 143 22.86 17.89 9.08
CA ILE A 143 24.04 18.57 9.58
C ILE A 143 23.65 19.33 10.84
N LYS A 144 24.18 18.95 11.99
CA LYS A 144 23.94 19.64 13.27
C LYS A 144 24.89 20.82 13.45
N SER A 145 26.17 20.64 13.16
CA SER A 145 27.19 21.69 13.25
C SER A 145 28.38 21.39 12.34
N ALA A 146 29.12 22.41 12.02
CA ALA A 146 30.40 22.31 11.32
C ALA A 146 31.40 23.28 11.95
N THR A 147 32.69 22.94 11.81
CA THR A 147 33.78 23.87 12.14
C THR A 147 34.09 24.78 10.94
N GLY A 148 34.77 25.91 11.17
CA GLY A 148 35.16 26.85 10.11
C GLY A 148 34.09 27.88 9.78
N ASP A 149 34.31 28.64 8.70
CA ASP A 149 33.52 29.84 8.35
C ASP A 149 32.50 29.59 7.24
N LEU A 150 32.30 28.31 6.80
CA LEU A 150 31.32 28.01 5.78
C LEU A 150 29.91 27.85 6.41
N ASP A 151 28.93 28.54 5.82
CA ASP A 151 27.54 28.43 6.22
C ASP A 151 26.96 27.08 5.83
N ILE A 152 25.99 26.61 6.59
CA ILE A 152 25.19 25.44 6.21
C ILE A 152 24.03 25.92 5.32
N ILE A 153 23.96 25.41 4.10
CA ILE A 153 22.87 25.71 3.15
C ILE A 153 21.62 25.00 3.62
N GLU A 154 20.66 25.74 4.16
CA GLU A 154 19.44 25.19 4.78
C GLU A 154 18.62 24.29 3.83
N ALA A 155 18.53 24.65 2.54
CA ALA A 155 17.84 23.85 1.54
C ALA A 155 18.44 22.45 1.35
N GLY A 156 19.73 22.26 1.69
CA GLY A 156 20.45 21.01 1.57
C GLY A 156 20.95 20.44 2.92
N ARG A 157 20.55 21.05 4.06
CA ARG A 157 21.00 20.64 5.40
C ARG A 157 20.64 19.19 5.73
N THR A 158 19.51 18.70 5.24
CA THR A 158 18.97 17.38 5.57
C THR A 158 18.73 16.55 4.33
N ILE A 159 19.21 15.30 4.35
CA ILE A 159 18.84 14.27 3.37
C ILE A 159 17.75 13.37 3.96
N PHE A 160 16.74 13.07 3.15
CA PHE A 160 15.58 12.25 3.51
C PHE A 160 15.74 10.89 2.86
N LEU A 161 16.00 9.87 3.66
CA LEU A 161 16.16 8.49 3.17
C LEU A 161 14.82 7.77 3.34
N LYS A 162 14.12 7.59 2.23
CA LYS A 162 12.90 6.77 2.20
C LYS A 162 13.32 5.31 2.20
N VAL A 163 13.07 4.63 3.31
CA VAL A 163 13.32 3.19 3.43
C VAL A 163 12.36 2.46 2.51
N SER A 164 12.92 1.66 1.61
CA SER A 164 12.17 0.83 0.67
C SER A 164 12.67 -0.59 0.78
N ARG A 165 11.77 -1.51 1.10
CA ARG A 165 12.09 -2.93 1.20
C ARG A 165 11.24 -3.74 0.24
N THR A 166 11.79 -4.86 -0.23
CA THR A 166 11.00 -5.86 -0.92
C THR A 166 10.32 -6.74 0.13
N LEU A 167 9.02 -6.52 0.31
CA LEU A 167 8.23 -7.42 1.14
C LEU A 167 8.09 -8.76 0.43
N ARG A 168 8.44 -9.82 1.15
CA ARG A 168 8.32 -11.21 0.68
C ARG A 168 7.31 -11.90 1.57
N PHE A 169 6.37 -12.60 0.96
CA PHE A 169 5.28 -13.21 1.70
C PHE A 169 5.24 -14.71 1.46
N HIS A 170 5.02 -15.48 2.54
CA HIS A 170 4.38 -16.76 2.42
C HIS A 170 2.91 -16.52 2.03
N ALA A 171 2.31 -17.40 1.28
CA ALA A 171 0.90 -17.33 0.99
C ALA A 171 0.34 -18.74 0.88
N PRO A 172 -0.81 -19.04 1.54
CA PRO A 172 -1.37 -20.37 1.54
C PRO A 172 -1.86 -20.74 0.14
N TYR A 173 -1.52 -21.94 -0.34
CA TYR A 173 -2.14 -22.49 -1.53
C TYR A 173 -3.51 -23.03 -1.18
N VAL A 174 -4.54 -22.45 -1.75
CA VAL A 174 -5.94 -22.77 -1.43
C VAL A 174 -6.62 -23.67 -2.49
N GLY A 175 -5.87 -24.23 -3.39
CA GLY A 175 -6.35 -25.03 -4.53
C GLY A 175 -6.68 -26.49 -4.21
N GLN A 176 -6.84 -26.85 -2.95
CA GLN A 176 -7.24 -28.18 -2.50
C GLN A 176 -8.68 -28.17 -1.96
N ALA A 177 -9.41 -29.26 -2.14
CA ALA A 177 -10.79 -29.36 -1.66
C ALA A 177 -10.91 -29.17 -0.13
N SER A 178 -9.91 -29.61 0.63
CA SER A 178 -9.80 -29.42 2.08
C SER A 178 -9.62 -27.96 2.49
N MET A 179 -9.13 -27.12 1.59
CA MET A 179 -8.95 -25.68 1.81
C MET A 179 -10.21 -24.87 1.48
N ALA A 180 -11.21 -25.47 0.85
CA ALA A 180 -12.51 -24.83 0.68
C ALA A 180 -13.25 -24.85 2.02
N TYR A 181 -13.29 -23.70 2.71
CA TYR A 181 -13.77 -23.64 4.09
C TYR A 181 -14.49 -22.33 4.40
N GLN A 182 -15.46 -22.43 5.29
CA GLN A 182 -16.21 -21.28 5.83
C GLN A 182 -15.78 -21.03 7.28
N PHE A 183 -15.33 -19.82 7.52
CA PHE A 183 -14.94 -19.35 8.84
C PHE A 183 -16.04 -18.46 9.40
N LEU A 184 -16.63 -18.87 10.51
CA LEU A 184 -17.53 -18.03 11.28
C LEU A 184 -16.72 -17.14 12.20
N LEU A 185 -17.06 -15.87 12.24
CA LEU A 185 -16.34 -14.89 13.06
C LEU A 185 -16.91 -14.88 14.48
N PRO A 186 -16.06 -14.82 15.51
CA PRO A 186 -16.50 -14.83 16.91
C PRO A 186 -17.27 -13.55 17.29
N ASP A 187 -17.03 -12.46 16.58
CA ASP A 187 -17.63 -11.15 16.82
C ASP A 187 -18.12 -10.57 15.50
N PRO A 188 -19.34 -10.95 15.04
CA PRO A 188 -19.85 -10.54 13.76
C PRO A 188 -20.26 -9.06 13.73
N ILE A 189 -20.28 -8.47 12.52
CA ILE A 189 -20.82 -7.13 12.27
C ILE A 189 -22.17 -7.31 11.55
N PRO A 190 -23.29 -7.09 12.23
CA PRO A 190 -24.62 -7.38 11.67
C PRO A 190 -25.09 -6.36 10.63
N SER A 191 -24.54 -5.15 10.63
CA SER A 191 -24.89 -4.07 9.70
C SER A 191 -23.65 -3.43 9.12
N LEU A 192 -23.55 -3.46 7.79
CA LEU A 192 -22.42 -2.97 7.02
C LEU A 192 -22.94 -2.29 5.73
N PRO A 193 -23.56 -1.10 5.86
CA PRO A 193 -24.20 -0.40 4.72
C PRO A 193 -23.20 0.08 3.69
N THR A 194 -21.98 0.37 4.12
CA THR A 194 -20.83 0.69 3.25
C THR A 194 -19.63 -0.14 3.68
N TYR A 195 -18.75 -0.46 2.73
CA TYR A 195 -17.56 -1.26 3.04
C TYR A 195 -16.49 -1.11 1.96
N THR A 196 -15.29 -1.52 2.31
CA THR A 196 -14.25 -1.91 1.35
C THR A 196 -13.76 -3.30 1.68
N TRP A 197 -13.64 -4.14 0.67
CA TRP A 197 -13.08 -5.48 0.78
C TRP A 197 -11.88 -5.61 -0.17
N GLU A 198 -10.72 -5.97 0.39
CA GLU A 198 -9.48 -6.13 -0.36
C GLU A 198 -8.96 -7.56 -0.21
N VAL A 199 -8.35 -8.08 -1.25
CA VAL A 199 -7.64 -9.36 -1.25
C VAL A 199 -6.63 -9.42 -2.38
N LYS A 200 -5.46 -10.02 -2.14
CA LYS A 200 -4.53 -10.38 -3.22
C LYS A 200 -4.80 -11.78 -3.71
N ILE A 201 -4.81 -11.94 -5.02
CA ILE A 201 -5.16 -13.18 -5.71
C ILE A 201 -4.01 -13.56 -6.65
N TYR A 202 -3.58 -14.82 -6.57
CA TYR A 202 -2.60 -15.42 -7.48
C TYR A 202 -3.19 -16.73 -8.03
N ALA A 203 -3.57 -16.74 -9.31
CA ALA A 203 -4.15 -17.90 -9.96
C ALA A 203 -3.06 -18.77 -10.61
N THR A 204 -3.05 -20.05 -10.31
CA THR A 204 -2.14 -21.05 -10.95
C THR A 204 -2.82 -21.80 -12.07
N LYS A 205 -4.17 -21.77 -12.13
CA LYS A 205 -4.96 -22.43 -13.16
C LYS A 205 -6.31 -21.74 -13.29
N PHE A 206 -6.72 -21.47 -14.50
CA PHE A 206 -8.12 -21.17 -14.85
C PHE A 206 -8.77 -22.43 -15.42
N ARG A 207 -10.07 -22.52 -15.28
CA ARG A 207 -10.83 -23.61 -15.88
C ARG A 207 -11.00 -23.39 -17.37
N SER A 208 -11.10 -24.48 -18.12
CA SER A 208 -11.47 -24.41 -19.52
C SER A 208 -12.89 -23.85 -19.68
N SER A 209 -13.14 -23.08 -20.72
CA SER A 209 -14.44 -22.51 -21.07
C SER A 209 -15.55 -23.55 -21.12
N GLY A 210 -16.73 -23.22 -20.63
CA GLY A 210 -17.93 -24.03 -20.65
C GLY A 210 -18.85 -23.79 -19.46
N ALA A 211 -20.11 -24.16 -19.55
CA ALA A 211 -21.21 -23.84 -18.62
C ALA A 211 -20.99 -24.26 -17.15
N SER A 212 -19.99 -25.06 -16.86
CA SER A 212 -19.61 -25.45 -15.50
C SER A 212 -18.33 -24.74 -15.02
N GLY A 213 -17.94 -23.66 -15.67
CA GLY A 213 -16.62 -23.03 -15.58
C GLY A 213 -16.31 -22.20 -14.36
N THR A 214 -17.28 -21.92 -13.49
CA THR A 214 -17.08 -21.03 -12.34
C THR A 214 -16.03 -21.56 -11.38
N THR A 215 -15.05 -20.69 -11.06
CA THR A 215 -14.04 -20.96 -10.05
C THR A 215 -14.24 -19.96 -8.91
N ARG A 216 -14.66 -20.40 -7.72
CA ARG A 216 -14.96 -19.54 -6.58
C ARG A 216 -13.70 -19.26 -5.78
N VAL A 217 -13.37 -17.99 -5.62
CA VAL A 217 -12.15 -17.54 -4.96
C VAL A 217 -12.37 -17.37 -3.46
N CYS A 218 -13.16 -16.40 -3.09
CA CYS A 218 -13.51 -16.10 -1.69
C CYS A 218 -14.77 -15.25 -1.63
N SER A 219 -15.31 -15.12 -0.42
CA SER A 219 -16.51 -14.32 -0.17
C SER A 219 -16.62 -13.92 1.29
N PHE A 220 -17.49 -12.96 1.57
CA PHE A 220 -17.92 -12.64 2.92
C PHE A 220 -19.43 -12.38 2.98
N GLY A 221 -19.98 -12.44 4.19
CA GLY A 221 -21.37 -12.17 4.43
C GLY A 221 -21.95 -13.00 5.57
N GLY A 222 -23.19 -13.44 5.43
CA GLY A 222 -23.90 -14.25 6.40
C GLY A 222 -25.04 -13.54 7.09
N SER A 223 -25.63 -14.20 8.07
CA SER A 223 -26.69 -13.70 8.93
C SER A 223 -26.65 -14.44 10.27
N GLU A 224 -27.38 -13.94 11.26
CA GLU A 224 -27.52 -14.59 12.55
C GLU A 224 -27.98 -16.05 12.42
N ALA A 225 -28.94 -16.32 11.56
CA ALA A 225 -29.40 -17.68 11.24
C ALA A 225 -28.29 -18.57 10.65
N SER A 226 -27.22 -17.99 10.07
CA SER A 226 -26.05 -18.75 9.61
C SER A 226 -25.24 -19.33 10.75
N VAL A 227 -25.30 -18.68 11.93
CA VAL A 227 -24.56 -19.04 13.14
C VAL A 227 -25.37 -20.06 13.98
N GLU A 228 -26.64 -19.79 14.16
CA GLU A 228 -27.54 -20.62 15.02
C GLU A 228 -27.79 -22.02 14.45
N GLY A 229 -27.84 -22.16 13.14
CA GLY A 229 -28.13 -23.44 12.50
C GLY A 229 -27.02 -24.47 12.52
N GLY A 230 -25.79 -24.11 12.94
CA GLY A 230 -24.62 -25.01 12.97
C GLY A 230 -24.25 -25.63 11.61
N ALA A 231 -25.04 -25.38 10.60
CA ALA A 231 -25.07 -26.05 9.33
C ALA A 231 -24.30 -25.25 8.29
N ILE A 232 -23.01 -25.26 8.40
CA ILE A 232 -22.10 -24.92 7.30
C ILE A 232 -22.36 -25.87 6.11
N ASP A 233 -23.03 -27.00 6.34
CA ASP A 233 -23.15 -28.09 5.39
C ASP A 233 -24.42 -28.09 4.52
N ASP A 234 -25.39 -27.20 4.73
CA ASP A 234 -26.70 -27.32 4.11
C ASP A 234 -26.86 -26.71 2.72
N GLY A 235 -25.80 -26.61 1.95
CA GLY A 235 -25.89 -26.08 0.58
C GLY A 235 -26.35 -24.62 0.50
N GLY A 236 -26.72 -24.06 1.63
CA GLY A 236 -27.05 -22.66 1.82
C GLY A 236 -25.76 -21.90 2.11
N PHE A 237 -25.10 -21.49 1.08
CA PHE A 237 -23.97 -20.59 1.18
C PHE A 237 -24.41 -19.28 1.82
N LYS A 238 -24.15 -19.16 3.10
CA LYS A 238 -24.67 -18.05 3.90
C LYS A 238 -23.71 -16.88 4.01
N CYS A 239 -22.46 -17.05 3.52
CA CYS A 239 -21.47 -15.98 3.38
C CYS A 239 -21.35 -15.42 1.95
N ASP A 240 -22.35 -15.56 1.11
CA ASP A 240 -22.33 -15.20 -0.32
C ASP A 240 -22.90 -13.83 -0.63
N GLN A 241 -22.96 -12.95 0.34
CA GLN A 241 -23.43 -11.59 0.09
C GLN A 241 -22.49 -10.82 -0.85
N ASN A 242 -21.20 -11.17 -0.78
CA ASN A 242 -20.16 -10.66 -1.69
C ASN A 242 -19.24 -11.82 -2.07
N LEU A 243 -19.18 -12.15 -3.35
CA LEU A 243 -18.43 -13.28 -3.87
C LEU A 243 -17.54 -12.88 -5.04
N LEU A 244 -16.27 -13.25 -4.96
CA LEU A 244 -15.30 -13.18 -6.06
C LEU A 244 -15.14 -14.57 -6.68
N ARG A 245 -15.23 -14.64 -8.01
CA ARG A 245 -15.08 -15.89 -8.78
C ARG A 245 -14.53 -15.61 -10.17
N PHE A 246 -14.03 -16.62 -10.84
CA PHE A 246 -13.62 -16.54 -12.25
C PHE A 246 -14.56 -17.33 -13.14
N GLY A 247 -14.72 -16.88 -14.40
CA GLY A 247 -15.34 -17.64 -15.48
C GLY A 247 -16.84 -17.90 -15.27
N GLU A 248 -17.63 -16.89 -15.04
CA GLU A 248 -19.08 -17.03 -14.86
C GLU A 248 -19.86 -16.78 -16.16
N GLY A 249 -20.73 -17.70 -16.49
CA GLY A 249 -21.62 -17.56 -17.64
C GLY A 249 -20.86 -17.46 -18.96
N THR A 250 -20.90 -16.30 -19.59
CA THR A 250 -20.20 -15.98 -20.84
C THR A 250 -18.83 -15.33 -20.62
N ASP A 251 -18.43 -15.11 -19.36
CA ASP A 251 -17.13 -14.52 -19.08
C ASP A 251 -15.99 -15.46 -19.48
N GLU A 252 -14.88 -14.86 -19.88
CA GLU A 252 -13.66 -15.62 -20.13
C GLU A 252 -13.15 -16.28 -18.83
N PRO A 253 -12.51 -17.45 -18.90
CA PRO A 253 -12.05 -18.18 -17.72
C PRO A 253 -11.15 -17.38 -16.78
N ASN A 254 -10.44 -16.37 -17.29
CA ASN A 254 -9.54 -15.48 -16.56
C ASN A 254 -10.16 -14.11 -16.25
N GLN A 255 -11.45 -13.96 -16.39
CA GLN A 255 -12.16 -12.74 -16.03
C GLN A 255 -12.74 -12.87 -14.64
N LEU A 256 -12.41 -11.92 -13.77
CA LEU A 256 -12.95 -11.89 -12.40
C LEU A 256 -14.40 -11.40 -12.44
N HIS A 257 -15.28 -12.14 -11.82
CA HIS A 257 -16.69 -11.84 -11.69
C HIS A 257 -17.02 -11.57 -10.20
N VAL A 258 -17.66 -10.43 -9.98
CA VAL A 258 -18.17 -10.02 -8.67
C VAL A 258 -19.66 -10.28 -8.63
N THR A 259 -20.11 -11.03 -7.64
CA THR A 259 -21.55 -11.21 -7.36
C THR A 259 -21.86 -10.65 -5.99
N THR A 260 -22.91 -9.82 -5.93
CA THR A 260 -23.44 -9.30 -4.66
C THR A 260 -24.95 -9.48 -4.60
N LYS A 261 -25.56 -9.17 -3.47
CA LYS A 261 -27.04 -9.11 -3.36
C LYS A 261 -27.66 -8.02 -4.21
N GLN A 262 -26.89 -7.04 -4.64
CA GLN A 262 -27.33 -5.90 -5.46
C GLN A 262 -27.13 -6.08 -6.96
N GLY A 263 -26.37 -7.10 -7.35
CA GLY A 263 -26.10 -7.34 -8.78
C GLY A 263 -24.75 -8.02 -9.01
N LYS A 264 -24.37 -8.02 -10.28
CA LYS A 264 -23.17 -8.69 -10.77
C LYS A 264 -22.39 -7.77 -11.69
N MET A 265 -21.08 -7.85 -11.68
CA MET A 265 -20.19 -7.21 -12.65
C MET A 265 -18.96 -8.06 -12.90
N SER A 266 -18.37 -7.92 -14.08
CA SER A 266 -17.14 -8.58 -14.47
C SER A 266 -16.01 -7.57 -14.60
N SER A 267 -14.77 -7.99 -14.32
CA SER A 267 -13.61 -7.13 -14.51
C SER A 267 -13.37 -6.83 -16.00
N ASN A 268 -12.86 -5.64 -16.30
CA ASN A 268 -12.29 -5.34 -17.61
C ASN A 268 -10.92 -6.00 -17.76
N THR A 269 -10.17 -6.08 -16.65
CA THR A 269 -8.87 -6.76 -16.60
C THR A 269 -9.03 -8.26 -16.85
N ARG A 270 -8.13 -8.82 -17.67
CA ARG A 270 -7.92 -10.26 -17.83
C ARG A 270 -6.71 -10.67 -16.98
N PHE A 271 -6.93 -11.62 -16.09
CA PHE A 271 -5.91 -12.09 -15.16
C PHE A 271 -4.95 -13.06 -15.87
N ALA A 272 -3.66 -12.88 -15.66
CA ALA A 272 -2.65 -13.84 -16.09
C ALA A 272 -2.42 -14.91 -15.00
N LEU A 273 -2.02 -16.11 -15.42
CA LEU A 273 -1.56 -17.14 -14.49
C LEU A 273 -0.24 -16.72 -13.86
N ASN A 274 0.00 -17.20 -12.65
CA ASN A 274 1.25 -16.99 -11.92
C ASN A 274 1.62 -15.51 -11.76
N THR A 275 0.58 -14.68 -11.56
CA THR A 275 0.71 -13.23 -11.39
C THR A 275 -0.19 -12.79 -10.23
N TRP A 276 0.36 -12.00 -9.30
CA TRP A 276 -0.38 -11.41 -8.22
C TRP A 276 -1.20 -10.20 -8.67
N TYR A 277 -2.43 -10.17 -8.24
CA TYR A 277 -3.33 -9.04 -8.44
C TYR A 277 -3.92 -8.60 -7.10
N ALA A 278 -3.77 -7.32 -6.78
CA ALA A 278 -4.49 -6.69 -5.67
C ALA A 278 -5.90 -6.32 -6.15
N VAL A 279 -6.89 -6.90 -5.54
CA VAL A 279 -8.32 -6.67 -5.84
C VAL A 279 -8.94 -5.91 -4.69
N ALA A 280 -9.66 -4.83 -4.98
CA ALA A 280 -10.46 -4.14 -3.98
C ALA A 280 -11.88 -3.88 -4.51
N LEU A 281 -12.87 -4.12 -3.66
CA LEU A 281 -14.28 -3.88 -3.91
C LEU A 281 -14.78 -2.82 -2.94
N VAL A 282 -15.16 -1.65 -3.44
CA VAL A 282 -15.61 -0.51 -2.65
C VAL A 282 -17.11 -0.31 -2.87
N ASN A 283 -17.88 -0.40 -1.80
CA ASN A 283 -19.31 -0.07 -1.77
C ASN A 283 -19.51 1.22 -0.96
N ASP A 284 -19.92 2.30 -1.62
CA ASP A 284 -20.22 3.58 -0.98
C ASP A 284 -21.72 3.78 -0.67
N GLY A 285 -22.55 2.74 -0.88
CA GLY A 285 -24.00 2.77 -0.68
C GLY A 285 -24.80 3.16 -1.93
N SER A 286 -24.14 3.67 -2.96
CA SER A 286 -24.72 4.06 -4.25
C SER A 286 -24.03 3.42 -5.44
N THR A 287 -22.74 3.18 -5.31
CA THR A 287 -21.86 2.62 -6.32
C THR A 287 -21.01 1.51 -5.73
N LEU A 288 -20.92 0.41 -6.44
CA LEU A 288 -19.95 -0.64 -6.20
C LEU A 288 -18.84 -0.51 -7.23
N THR A 289 -17.62 -0.27 -6.77
CA THR A 289 -16.45 -0.05 -7.62
C THR A 289 -15.42 -1.15 -7.41
N LEU A 290 -14.97 -1.75 -8.51
CA LEU A 290 -13.88 -2.72 -8.54
C LEU A 290 -12.57 -2.01 -8.88
N TYR A 291 -11.54 -2.25 -8.10
CA TYR A 291 -10.16 -1.83 -8.34
C TYR A 291 -9.26 -3.04 -8.54
N ILE A 292 -8.34 -2.96 -9.49
CA ILE A 292 -7.31 -3.96 -9.73
C ILE A 292 -5.94 -3.26 -9.69
N ASN A 293 -5.03 -3.75 -8.84
CA ASN A 293 -3.69 -3.18 -8.64
C ASN A 293 -3.70 -1.66 -8.34
N GLY A 294 -4.69 -1.22 -7.56
CA GLY A 294 -4.83 0.18 -7.16
C GLY A 294 -5.51 1.09 -8.17
N GLU A 295 -5.88 0.60 -9.34
CA GLU A 295 -6.55 1.38 -10.39
C GLU A 295 -8.01 0.93 -10.57
N LYS A 296 -8.91 1.89 -10.83
CA LYS A 296 -10.32 1.58 -11.07
C LYS A 296 -10.46 0.73 -12.34
N ASP A 297 -11.08 -0.44 -12.19
CA ASP A 297 -11.32 -1.38 -13.29
C ASP A 297 -12.75 -1.28 -13.83
N ASN A 298 -13.76 -1.44 -12.96
CA ASN A 298 -15.16 -1.38 -13.34
C ASN A 298 -16.03 -0.85 -12.20
N SER A 299 -17.28 -0.50 -12.48
CA SER A 299 -18.24 -0.10 -11.45
C SER A 299 -19.68 -0.33 -11.89
N MET A 300 -20.59 -0.48 -10.92
CA MET A 300 -22.03 -0.54 -11.15
C MET A 300 -22.78 0.30 -10.11
N THR A 301 -23.93 0.83 -10.48
CA THR A 301 -24.86 1.47 -9.54
C THR A 301 -25.52 0.40 -8.68
N VAL A 302 -25.62 0.68 -7.37
CA VAL A 302 -26.31 -0.16 -6.39
C VAL A 302 -27.32 0.68 -5.61
N ALA A 303 -28.31 0.01 -5.00
CA ALA A 303 -29.19 0.65 -4.02
C ALA A 303 -28.64 0.45 -2.60
N PRO A 304 -29.05 1.26 -1.62
CA PRO A 304 -28.72 1.00 -0.21
C PRO A 304 -29.13 -0.42 0.20
N TYR A 305 -28.21 -1.12 0.87
CA TYR A 305 -28.42 -2.48 1.34
C TYR A 305 -27.57 -2.73 2.59
N GLU A 306 -28.19 -3.37 3.59
CA GLU A 306 -27.49 -3.76 4.80
C GLU A 306 -26.76 -5.11 4.56
N TYR A 307 -25.48 -5.00 4.26
CA TYR A 307 -24.60 -6.17 4.29
C TYR A 307 -24.24 -6.51 5.72
N ALA A 308 -23.67 -7.68 5.92
CA ALA A 308 -23.20 -8.13 7.22
C ALA A 308 -21.88 -8.89 7.08
N LEU A 309 -21.14 -8.97 8.17
CA LEU A 309 -19.95 -9.78 8.30
C LEU A 309 -20.11 -10.78 9.44
N TYR A 310 -20.71 -11.94 9.15
CA TYR A 310 -20.79 -13.07 10.07
C TYR A 310 -19.69 -14.09 9.80
N GLY A 311 -19.15 -14.09 8.59
CA GLY A 311 -18.10 -15.02 8.21
C GLY A 311 -17.44 -14.65 6.90
N VAL A 312 -16.32 -15.29 6.68
CA VAL A 312 -15.59 -15.28 5.41
C VAL A 312 -15.44 -16.71 4.90
N GLN A 313 -15.27 -16.84 3.59
CA GLN A 313 -15.15 -18.14 2.96
C GLN A 313 -14.00 -18.12 1.94
N ILE A 314 -13.22 -19.18 1.97
CA ILE A 314 -12.19 -19.45 0.96
C ILE A 314 -12.69 -20.62 0.11
N GLY A 315 -12.64 -20.47 -1.21
CA GLY A 315 -13.22 -21.44 -2.12
C GLY A 315 -14.75 -21.52 -1.95
N MET A 316 -15.30 -22.73 -2.00
CA MET A 316 -16.73 -22.97 -1.73
C MET A 316 -16.97 -24.31 -1.05
N PRO A 317 -17.08 -24.32 0.27
CA PRO A 317 -17.34 -25.53 1.04
C PRO A 317 -18.85 -25.75 1.21
N SER A 318 -19.65 -25.84 0.18
CA SER A 318 -21.07 -26.16 0.34
C SER A 318 -21.35 -27.64 0.15
N LYS A 319 -22.41 -28.15 0.79
CA LYS A 319 -22.93 -29.48 0.53
C LYS A 319 -23.24 -29.62 -0.98
N GLY A 320 -22.73 -30.67 -1.60
CA GLY A 320 -22.82 -30.82 -3.05
C GLY A 320 -21.80 -29.99 -3.83
N TYR A 321 -20.85 -29.35 -3.14
CA TYR A 321 -19.74 -28.67 -3.78
C TYR A 321 -19.00 -29.62 -4.71
N GLN A 322 -18.84 -29.19 -5.93
CA GLN A 322 -18.11 -29.96 -6.92
C GLN A 322 -16.67 -29.47 -6.99
N SER A 323 -15.73 -30.37 -6.93
CA SER A 323 -14.29 -30.08 -7.14
C SER A 323 -14.04 -29.27 -8.41
N SER A 324 -15.01 -29.26 -9.32
CA SER A 324 -15.05 -28.44 -10.50
C SER A 324 -15.06 -26.92 -10.26
N GLN A 325 -15.41 -26.42 -9.08
CA GLN A 325 -15.46 -24.98 -8.78
C GLN A 325 -14.32 -24.50 -7.86
N LEU A 326 -13.33 -25.35 -7.61
CA LEU A 326 -12.12 -25.00 -6.86
C LEU A 326 -11.39 -23.83 -7.52
N PHE A 327 -11.00 -22.87 -6.70
CA PHE A 327 -9.98 -21.91 -7.07
C PHE A 327 -8.61 -22.57 -6.91
N TYR A 328 -7.80 -22.54 -7.95
CA TYR A 328 -6.42 -23.03 -7.92
C TYR A 328 -5.49 -21.84 -7.82
N GLY A 329 -4.93 -21.62 -6.64
CA GLY A 329 -4.08 -20.45 -6.43
C GLY A 329 -3.77 -20.17 -4.98
N ARG A 330 -3.32 -18.96 -4.74
CA ARG A 330 -2.96 -18.42 -3.43
C ARG A 330 -3.75 -17.16 -3.14
N LEU A 331 -3.98 -16.90 -1.85
CA LEU A 331 -4.60 -15.67 -1.36
C LEU A 331 -3.67 -15.02 -0.33
N SER A 332 -3.74 -13.70 -0.24
CA SER A 332 -2.99 -12.90 0.74
C SER A 332 -3.68 -11.56 0.97
N GLU A 333 -3.32 -10.86 2.03
CA GLU A 333 -3.74 -9.48 2.30
C GLU A 333 -5.27 -9.30 2.26
N MET A 334 -6.02 -10.22 2.87
CA MET A 334 -7.47 -10.09 2.95
C MET A 334 -7.84 -9.08 4.05
N ARG A 335 -8.54 -8.01 3.66
CA ARG A 335 -8.92 -6.91 4.55
C ARG A 335 -10.36 -6.53 4.38
N LEU A 336 -11.02 -6.18 5.48
CA LEU A 336 -12.36 -5.63 5.46
C LEU A 336 -12.42 -4.33 6.26
N TRP A 337 -13.11 -3.34 5.68
CA TRP A 337 -13.31 -2.01 6.21
C TRP A 337 -14.79 -1.70 6.34
N THR A 338 -15.17 -0.96 7.38
CA THR A 338 -16.55 -0.48 7.58
C THR A 338 -16.84 0.82 6.83
N ARG A 339 -15.95 1.25 5.96
CA ARG A 339 -16.08 2.47 5.17
C ARG A 339 -15.60 2.30 3.72
N PRO A 340 -16.09 3.12 2.80
CA PRO A 340 -15.50 3.20 1.48
C PRO A 340 -14.11 3.85 1.57
N LEU A 341 -13.13 3.22 0.93
CA LEU A 341 -11.80 3.80 0.73
C LEU A 341 -11.78 4.63 -0.54
N SER A 342 -11.03 5.72 -0.53
CA SER A 342 -10.72 6.51 -1.71
C SER A 342 -9.77 5.77 -2.65
N ALA A 343 -9.74 6.15 -3.93
CA ALA A 343 -8.81 5.58 -4.91
C ALA A 343 -7.33 5.74 -4.47
N ARG A 344 -7.00 6.85 -3.78
CA ARG A 344 -5.67 7.09 -3.23
C ARG A 344 -5.32 6.07 -2.14
N GLU A 345 -6.24 5.80 -1.22
CA GLU A 345 -6.04 4.79 -0.17
C GLU A 345 -5.91 3.40 -0.77
N ILE A 346 -6.78 3.01 -1.70
CA ILE A 346 -6.69 1.71 -2.40
C ILE A 346 -5.31 1.53 -3.05
N LYS A 347 -4.82 2.56 -3.73
CA LYS A 347 -3.50 2.53 -4.36
C LYS A 347 -2.35 2.42 -3.35
N ALA A 348 -2.45 3.14 -2.24
CA ALA A 348 -1.46 3.09 -1.17
C ALA A 348 -1.46 1.74 -0.45
N ASN A 349 -2.62 1.09 -0.33
CA ASN A 349 -2.81 -0.15 0.41
C ASN A 349 -2.35 -1.43 -0.34
N VAL A 350 -1.94 -1.32 -1.59
CA VAL A 350 -1.58 -2.49 -2.43
C VAL A 350 -0.52 -3.38 -1.75
N CYS A 351 0.38 -2.79 -0.99
CA CYS A 351 1.48 -3.50 -0.32
C CYS A 351 1.22 -3.89 1.13
N GLY A 352 0.18 -3.36 1.73
CA GLY A 352 -0.15 -3.55 3.13
C GLY A 352 -0.78 -2.28 3.70
N VAL A 353 -1.19 -2.35 4.95
CA VAL A 353 -1.80 -1.23 5.67
C VAL A 353 -1.41 -1.31 7.13
N ASP A 354 -1.30 -0.15 7.79
CA ASP A 354 -1.18 -0.12 9.24
C ASP A 354 -2.43 -0.75 9.88
N PRO A 355 -2.28 -1.84 10.66
CA PRO A 355 -3.42 -2.53 11.27
C PRO A 355 -4.30 -1.64 12.15
N SER A 356 -3.78 -0.53 12.66
CA SER A 356 -4.54 0.42 13.50
C SER A 356 -5.35 1.45 12.70
N THR A 357 -5.34 1.37 11.36
CA THR A 357 -6.03 2.36 10.51
C THR A 357 -7.54 2.34 10.79
N ASN A 358 -8.12 3.54 10.93
CA ASN A 358 -9.53 3.71 11.24
C ASN A 358 -10.45 3.06 10.21
N GLY A 359 -11.43 2.30 10.70
CA GLY A 359 -12.40 1.57 9.89
C GLY A 359 -11.93 0.19 9.40
N LEU A 360 -10.68 -0.19 9.63
CA LEU A 360 -10.18 -1.54 9.38
C LEU A 360 -10.70 -2.47 10.49
N VAL A 361 -11.51 -3.45 10.12
CA VAL A 361 -12.18 -4.33 11.08
C VAL A 361 -11.75 -5.78 11.00
N SER A 362 -11.09 -6.18 9.93
CA SER A 362 -10.38 -7.45 9.85
C SER A 362 -9.23 -7.34 8.86
N TYR A 363 -8.09 -7.92 9.22
CA TYR A 363 -6.90 -7.96 8.39
C TYR A 363 -6.15 -9.28 8.54
N TRP A 364 -6.46 -10.23 7.69
CA TRP A 364 -5.75 -11.50 7.59
C TRP A 364 -4.68 -11.38 6.52
N ARG A 365 -3.44 -11.24 6.95
CA ARG A 365 -2.32 -11.10 6.03
C ARG A 365 -2.04 -12.41 5.28
N MET A 366 -2.35 -13.54 5.92
CA MET A 366 -2.10 -14.89 5.40
C MET A 366 -0.64 -15.10 5.04
N ASN A 367 0.25 -14.78 5.98
CA ASN A 367 1.70 -14.77 5.81
C ASN A 367 2.42 -15.53 6.94
N GLU A 368 1.70 -16.36 7.66
CA GLU A 368 2.19 -17.05 8.84
C GLU A 368 3.33 -18.02 8.51
N GLY A 369 3.32 -18.63 7.33
CA GLY A 369 4.35 -19.59 6.88
C GLY A 369 4.20 -20.97 7.47
N GLU A 370 3.36 -21.15 8.48
CA GLU A 370 3.08 -22.41 9.15
C GLU A 370 1.71 -22.41 9.81
N GLY A 371 1.30 -23.59 10.29
CA GLY A 371 0.03 -23.73 11.03
C GLY A 371 -1.21 -23.67 10.15
N THR A 372 -2.39 -23.50 10.80
CA THR A 372 -3.71 -23.51 10.19
C THR A 372 -4.58 -22.33 10.58
N THR A 373 -4.00 -21.35 11.26
CA THR A 373 -4.66 -20.12 11.72
C THR A 373 -4.15 -18.94 10.91
N PHE A 374 -5.07 -18.11 10.44
CA PHE A 374 -4.79 -16.78 9.91
C PHE A 374 -5.12 -15.77 10.99
N TYR A 375 -4.11 -15.07 11.48
CA TYR A 375 -4.26 -14.09 12.55
C TYR A 375 -4.80 -12.77 12.02
N ASP A 376 -5.82 -12.24 12.69
CA ASP A 376 -6.33 -10.90 12.41
C ASP A 376 -5.43 -9.85 13.04
N LEU A 377 -4.71 -9.13 12.22
CA LEU A 377 -3.81 -8.06 12.67
C LEU A 377 -4.55 -6.80 13.13
N SER A 378 -5.83 -6.63 12.75
CA SER A 378 -6.65 -5.48 13.16
C SER A 378 -6.88 -5.47 14.68
N PRO A 379 -7.33 -4.34 15.25
CA PRO A 379 -7.68 -4.28 16.68
C PRO A 379 -8.78 -5.27 17.08
N SER A 380 -9.59 -5.73 16.14
CA SER A 380 -10.73 -6.65 16.42
C SER A 380 -10.31 -8.07 16.73
N LYS A 381 -9.11 -8.51 16.31
CA LYS A 381 -8.55 -9.84 16.59
C LYS A 381 -9.50 -11.01 16.24
N ARG A 382 -10.13 -10.93 15.08
CA ARG A 382 -11.02 -11.99 14.55
C ARG A 382 -10.20 -13.07 13.83
N ASP A 383 -9.39 -13.80 14.57
CA ASP A 383 -8.60 -14.89 14.04
C ASP A 383 -9.49 -15.97 13.43
N ILE A 384 -9.08 -16.54 12.31
CA ILE A 384 -9.77 -17.62 11.62
C ILE A 384 -8.87 -18.84 11.50
N SER A 385 -9.41 -20.01 11.81
CA SER A 385 -8.62 -21.25 11.84
C SER A 385 -9.37 -22.37 11.12
N TYR A 386 -8.63 -23.14 10.34
CA TYR A 386 -9.13 -24.43 9.85
C TYR A 386 -9.26 -25.41 11.02
N LYS A 387 -10.34 -26.16 11.01
CA LYS A 387 -10.55 -27.24 11.98
C LYS A 387 -9.94 -28.56 11.46
N ASN A 388 -9.28 -29.30 12.36
CA ASN A 388 -8.90 -30.70 12.21
C ASN A 388 -8.01 -31.09 11.02
N GLY A 389 -6.72 -31.20 11.27
CA GLY A 389 -5.80 -32.03 10.48
C GLY A 389 -5.52 -31.56 9.06
N ILE A 390 -5.85 -30.32 8.71
CA ILE A 390 -5.50 -29.75 7.41
C ILE A 390 -4.03 -29.34 7.44
N THR A 391 -3.32 -29.71 6.38
CA THR A 391 -1.97 -29.20 6.13
C THR A 391 -2.06 -28.14 5.05
N ILE A 392 -1.60 -26.93 5.36
CA ILE A 392 -1.53 -25.81 4.43
C ILE A 392 -0.18 -25.82 3.73
N ASP A 393 -0.19 -25.74 2.40
CA ASP A 393 1.02 -25.49 1.61
C ASP A 393 1.35 -23.99 1.67
N TRP A 394 2.34 -23.64 2.49
CA TRP A 394 2.90 -22.32 2.69
C TRP A 394 4.12 -22.04 1.79
N THR A 395 4.07 -22.43 0.55
CA THR A 395 5.21 -22.19 -0.34
C THR A 395 5.56 -20.70 -0.35
N TYR A 396 6.83 -20.43 -0.09
CA TYR A 396 7.39 -19.10 -0.23
C TYR A 396 7.33 -18.69 -1.72
N ASP A 397 6.81 -17.49 -1.96
CA ASP A 397 6.72 -16.93 -3.31
C ASP A 397 7.44 -15.56 -3.33
N ASP A 398 8.59 -15.52 -3.98
CA ASP A 398 9.38 -14.31 -4.18
C ASP A 398 8.78 -13.38 -5.26
N THR A 399 7.73 -13.83 -5.95
CA THR A 399 7.03 -13.03 -6.98
C THR A 399 6.01 -12.05 -6.36
N ASN A 400 5.57 -12.27 -5.11
CA ASN A 400 4.74 -11.32 -4.38
C ASN A 400 5.58 -10.14 -3.89
N LYS A 401 6.13 -9.39 -4.83
CA LYS A 401 6.97 -8.23 -4.54
C LYS A 401 6.08 -7.03 -4.34
N CYS A 402 6.10 -6.49 -3.15
CA CYS A 402 5.61 -5.15 -2.88
C CYS A 402 6.80 -4.23 -2.68
N LEU A 403 6.93 -3.25 -3.55
CA LEU A 403 7.84 -2.12 -3.36
C LEU A 403 7.11 -1.11 -2.48
N GLU A 404 7.47 -1.06 -1.21
CA GLU A 404 7.09 0.03 -0.30
C GLU A 404 7.98 1.24 -0.53
#